data_6f18e096cccc1e962c6225239933d58a
#
_entry.id   6f18e096cccc1e962c6225239933d58a
#
_cell.length_a   1.000
_cell.length_b   1.000
_cell.length_c   1.000
_cell.angle_alpha   90.00
_cell.angle_beta   90.00
_cell.angle_gamma   90.00
#
_symmetry.space_group_name_H-M   'P 1'
#
loop_
_entity.id
_entity.type
_entity.pdbx_description
1 polymer ?
#
loop_
_entity_poly.entity_id
_entity_poly.type
_entity_poly.pdbx_seq_one_letter_code
_entity_poly.pdbx_strand_id
1 'polypeptide(L)'
;ILAEDDPKTFDVKLMSVAKPLRIDQLLNKYPYEVSGGQKQRCAVARALITNPKLLLADEPTGALDSNSSRELMEVFKELNENGQTVIMVTHSIQAASGARRVLFIKDGKIFHELYNSGFSDYEMGQKIANTMQMLQRGDIR
;
A
#
# COMPACT_ATOMS: atom_id res chain seq x y z
N ILE A 1 -19.25 11.57 -10.28
CA ILE A 1 -17.98 12.10 -10.83
C ILE A 1 -17.58 11.34 -12.11
N LEU A 2 -17.76 10.01 -12.18
CA LEU A 2 -17.46 9.21 -13.38
C LEU A 2 -18.61 9.18 -14.40
N ALA A 3 -19.79 9.63 -14.05
CA ALA A 3 -21.00 9.61 -14.90
C ALA A 3 -21.04 10.74 -15.94
N GLU A 4 -20.13 11.69 -15.87
CA GLU A 4 -20.06 12.85 -16.79
C GLU A 4 -18.95 12.71 -17.86
N ASP A 5 -18.12 11.66 -17.76
CA ASP A 5 -17.06 11.42 -18.75
C ASP A 5 -17.62 10.76 -20.02
N ASP A 6 -17.17 11.24 -21.16
CA ASP A 6 -17.38 10.56 -22.45
C ASP A 6 -16.82 9.12 -22.36
N PRO A 7 -17.52 8.10 -22.94
CA PRO A 7 -17.09 6.70 -22.90
C PRO A 7 -15.62 6.47 -23.26
N LYS A 8 -15.10 7.18 -24.24
CA LYS A 8 -13.68 7.08 -24.65
C LYS A 8 -12.74 7.61 -23.57
N THR A 9 -13.10 8.70 -22.92
CA THR A 9 -12.34 9.29 -21.80
C THR A 9 -12.36 8.38 -20.59
N PHE A 10 -13.50 7.73 -20.32
CA PHE A 10 -13.63 6.74 -19.25
C PHE A 10 -12.72 5.55 -19.48
N ASP A 11 -12.71 4.96 -20.68
CA ASP A 11 -11.87 3.81 -21.01
C ASP A 11 -10.39 4.14 -20.87
N VAL A 12 -9.95 5.31 -21.31
CA VAL A 12 -8.56 5.77 -21.16
C VAL A 12 -8.18 5.90 -19.68
N LYS A 13 -9.02 6.51 -18.85
CA LYS A 13 -8.79 6.62 -17.40
C LYS A 13 -8.77 5.24 -16.75
N LEU A 14 -9.72 4.37 -17.08
CA LEU A 14 -9.79 3.03 -16.55
C LEU A 14 -8.50 2.25 -16.85
N MET A 15 -8.05 2.26 -18.10
CA MET A 15 -6.84 1.55 -18.49
C MET A 15 -5.56 2.16 -17.92
N SER A 16 -5.52 3.47 -17.72
CA SER A 16 -4.36 4.14 -17.07
C SER A 16 -4.14 3.69 -15.64
N VAL A 17 -5.19 3.25 -14.96
CA VAL A 17 -5.12 2.72 -13.58
C VAL A 17 -5.03 1.19 -13.58
N ALA A 18 -5.77 0.51 -14.47
CA ALA A 18 -5.85 -0.94 -14.48
C ALA A 18 -4.54 -1.64 -14.86
N LYS A 19 -3.81 -1.10 -15.84
CA LYS A 19 -2.55 -1.69 -16.32
C LYS A 19 -1.44 -1.67 -15.26
N PRO A 20 -1.09 -0.54 -14.63
CA PRO A 20 -0.07 -0.53 -13.58
C PRO A 20 -0.41 -1.45 -12.41
N LEU A 21 -1.69 -1.62 -12.10
CA LEU A 21 -2.18 -2.48 -11.05
C LEU A 21 -2.32 -3.96 -11.47
N ARG A 22 -2.02 -4.29 -12.74
CA ARG A 22 -2.10 -5.64 -13.31
C ARG A 22 -3.49 -6.27 -13.14
N ILE A 23 -4.54 -5.46 -13.34
CA ILE A 23 -5.96 -5.86 -13.25
C ILE A 23 -6.75 -5.65 -14.54
N ASP A 24 -6.10 -5.20 -15.60
CA ASP A 24 -6.71 -5.01 -16.93
C ASP A 24 -7.39 -6.28 -17.45
N GLN A 25 -6.78 -7.45 -17.23
CA GLN A 25 -7.34 -8.76 -17.55
C GLN A 25 -8.55 -9.17 -16.68
N LEU A 26 -8.83 -8.43 -15.62
CA LEU A 26 -9.92 -8.72 -14.68
C LEU A 26 -11.19 -7.92 -14.98
N LEU A 27 -11.15 -6.96 -15.89
CA LEU A 27 -12.26 -6.02 -16.14
C LEU A 27 -13.57 -6.70 -16.57
N ASN A 28 -13.46 -7.90 -17.13
CA ASN A 28 -14.62 -8.71 -17.57
C ASN A 28 -14.94 -9.87 -16.60
N LYS A 29 -14.30 -9.92 -15.43
CA LYS A 29 -14.54 -10.98 -14.43
C LYS A 29 -15.50 -10.52 -13.34
N TYR A 30 -16.24 -11.47 -12.80
CA TYR A 30 -17.08 -11.24 -11.64
C TYR A 30 -16.27 -11.30 -10.34
N PRO A 31 -16.73 -10.63 -9.26
CA PRO A 31 -16.02 -10.58 -7.98
C PRO A 31 -15.69 -11.95 -7.35
N TYR A 32 -16.47 -12.98 -7.65
CA TYR A 32 -16.25 -14.35 -7.15
C TYR A 32 -15.17 -15.12 -7.95
N GLU A 33 -14.76 -14.60 -9.12
CA GLU A 33 -13.76 -15.21 -9.99
C GLU A 33 -12.34 -14.68 -9.72
N VAL A 34 -12.19 -13.71 -8.81
CA VAL A 34 -10.92 -13.04 -8.52
C VAL A 34 -10.41 -13.38 -7.12
N SER A 35 -9.07 -13.53 -7.00
CA SER A 35 -8.40 -13.81 -5.73
C SER A 35 -8.46 -12.63 -4.76
N GLY A 36 -8.12 -12.87 -3.47
CA GLY A 36 -8.03 -11.81 -2.46
C GLY A 36 -7.07 -10.68 -2.85
N GLY A 37 -5.87 -11.00 -3.34
CA GLY A 37 -4.90 -10.03 -3.82
C GLY A 37 -5.40 -9.23 -5.03
N GLN A 38 -6.10 -9.87 -5.95
CA GLN A 38 -6.74 -9.21 -7.08
C GLN A 38 -7.84 -8.23 -6.63
N LYS A 39 -8.66 -8.62 -5.65
CA LYS A 39 -9.66 -7.74 -5.03
C LYS A 39 -9.02 -6.49 -4.41
N GLN A 40 -7.91 -6.66 -3.70
CA GLN A 40 -7.18 -5.53 -3.10
C GLN A 40 -6.62 -4.59 -4.19
N ARG A 41 -6.01 -5.11 -5.25
CA ARG A 41 -5.56 -4.27 -6.37
C ARG A 41 -6.72 -3.53 -7.05
N CYS A 42 -7.89 -4.14 -7.19
CA CYS A 42 -9.10 -3.45 -7.66
C CYS A 42 -9.56 -2.35 -6.69
N ALA A 43 -9.44 -2.54 -5.37
CA ALA A 43 -9.74 -1.51 -4.39
C ALA A 43 -8.78 -0.32 -4.49
N VAL A 44 -7.48 -0.58 -4.69
CA VAL A 44 -6.48 0.47 -4.96
C VAL A 44 -6.80 1.21 -6.26
N ALA A 45 -7.16 0.49 -7.33
CA ALA A 45 -7.57 1.10 -8.60
C ALA A 45 -8.76 2.06 -8.43
N ARG A 46 -9.77 1.62 -7.69
CA ARG A 46 -10.95 2.44 -7.38
C ARG A 46 -10.59 3.73 -6.63
N ALA A 47 -9.60 3.68 -5.74
CA ALA A 47 -9.13 4.86 -5.04
C ALA A 47 -8.34 5.80 -5.97
N LEU A 48 -7.53 5.25 -6.88
CA LEU A 48 -6.65 6.03 -7.78
C LEU A 48 -7.37 6.69 -8.95
N ILE A 49 -8.51 6.15 -9.39
CA ILE A 49 -9.20 6.64 -10.60
C ILE A 49 -9.65 8.11 -10.48
N THR A 50 -9.79 8.61 -9.25
CA THR A 50 -10.11 10.00 -8.94
C THR A 50 -8.87 10.91 -8.91
N ASN A 51 -7.69 10.37 -9.21
CA ASN A 51 -6.40 11.05 -9.16
C ASN A 51 -6.15 11.77 -7.82
N PRO A 52 -6.18 11.05 -6.68
CA PRO A 52 -6.04 11.66 -5.36
C PRO A 52 -4.59 12.10 -5.11
N LYS A 53 -4.42 13.19 -4.34
CA LYS A 53 -3.08 13.62 -3.89
C LYS A 53 -2.48 12.69 -2.83
N LEU A 54 -3.32 11.97 -2.11
CA LEU A 54 -2.95 11.09 -1.00
C LEU A 54 -3.77 9.80 -1.06
N LEU A 55 -3.09 8.66 -1.01
CA LEU A 55 -3.70 7.35 -0.87
C LEU A 55 -3.52 6.87 0.58
N LEU A 56 -4.63 6.50 1.21
CA LEU A 56 -4.64 5.92 2.55
C LEU A 56 -4.90 4.41 2.44
N ALA A 57 -4.07 3.61 3.08
CA ALA A 57 -4.18 2.16 3.12
C ALA A 57 -4.18 1.69 4.58
N ASP A 58 -5.24 1.03 4.99
CA ASP A 58 -5.41 0.46 6.33
C ASP A 58 -5.33 -1.07 6.23
N GLU A 59 -4.27 -1.64 6.83
CA GLU A 59 -3.95 -3.07 6.81
C GLU A 59 -4.12 -3.73 5.42
N PRO A 60 -3.53 -3.19 4.35
CA PRO A 60 -3.85 -3.64 2.99
C PRO A 60 -3.44 -5.08 2.70
N THR A 61 -2.54 -5.65 3.50
CA THR A 61 -2.05 -7.03 3.36
C THR A 61 -2.62 -8.00 4.38
N GLY A 62 -3.43 -7.54 5.34
CA GLY A 62 -3.84 -8.32 6.52
C GLY A 62 -4.63 -9.60 6.23
N ALA A 63 -5.33 -9.66 5.09
CA ALA A 63 -6.13 -10.82 4.67
C ALA A 63 -5.50 -11.59 3.49
N LEU A 64 -4.23 -11.32 3.14
CA LEU A 64 -3.55 -11.89 1.99
C LEU A 64 -2.51 -12.92 2.39
N ASP A 65 -2.30 -13.90 1.51
CA ASP A 65 -1.14 -14.78 1.57
C ASP A 65 0.17 -14.00 1.27
N SER A 66 1.31 -14.61 1.59
CA SER A 66 2.63 -13.96 1.48
C SER A 66 2.97 -13.51 0.05
N ASN A 67 2.55 -14.27 -0.98
CA ASN A 67 2.83 -13.91 -2.38
C ASN A 67 1.96 -12.73 -2.82
N SER A 68 0.66 -12.78 -2.54
CA SER A 68 -0.28 -11.69 -2.83
C SER A 68 0.08 -10.41 -2.07
N SER A 69 0.56 -10.54 -0.82
CA SER A 69 1.06 -9.40 -0.01
C SER A 69 2.26 -8.75 -0.67
N ARG A 70 3.25 -9.54 -1.11
CA ARG A 70 4.44 -9.02 -1.80
C ARG A 70 4.07 -8.30 -3.10
N GLU A 71 3.24 -8.93 -3.95
CA GLU A 71 2.78 -8.30 -5.20
C GLU A 71 2.06 -6.97 -4.95
N LEU A 72 1.24 -6.88 -3.91
CA LEU A 72 0.54 -5.65 -3.55
C LEU A 72 1.53 -4.58 -3.06
N MET A 73 2.55 -4.95 -2.27
CA MET A 73 3.58 -4.01 -1.80
C MET A 73 4.45 -3.50 -2.95
N GLU A 74 4.77 -4.33 -3.96
CA GLU A 74 5.43 -3.89 -5.19
C GLU A 74 4.60 -2.81 -5.90
N VAL A 75 3.29 -3.01 -6.01
CA VAL A 75 2.37 -2.00 -6.59
C VAL A 75 2.42 -0.68 -5.80
N PHE A 76 2.37 -0.70 -4.47
CA PHE A 76 2.48 0.52 -3.66
C PHE A 76 3.82 1.23 -3.86
N LYS A 77 4.90 0.47 -3.99
CA LYS A 77 6.24 1.00 -4.28
C LYS A 77 6.28 1.69 -5.64
N GLU A 78 5.82 1.02 -6.70
CA GLU A 78 5.73 1.59 -8.05
C GLU A 78 4.87 2.87 -8.07
N LEU A 79 3.73 2.88 -7.39
CA LEU A 79 2.89 4.08 -7.27
C LEU A 79 3.62 5.24 -6.60
N ASN A 80 4.36 4.96 -5.51
CA ASN A 80 5.12 5.98 -4.80
C ASN A 80 6.30 6.51 -5.62
N GLU A 81 7.00 5.65 -6.35
CA GLU A 81 8.08 6.05 -7.28
C GLU A 81 7.55 6.94 -8.41
N ASN A 82 6.31 6.74 -8.84
CA ASN A 82 5.60 7.58 -9.81
C ASN A 82 4.96 8.84 -9.20
N GLY A 83 5.29 9.18 -7.95
CA GLY A 83 4.88 10.44 -7.31
C GLY A 83 3.62 10.37 -6.47
N GLN A 84 2.95 9.20 -6.36
CA GLN A 84 1.79 9.05 -5.49
C GLN A 84 2.22 9.06 -4.02
N THR A 85 1.68 9.97 -3.23
CA THR A 85 1.85 9.91 -1.77
C THR A 85 0.96 8.81 -1.19
N VAL A 86 1.57 7.92 -0.40
CA VAL A 86 0.89 6.80 0.26
C VAL A 86 1.14 6.88 1.76
N ILE A 87 0.08 6.81 2.55
CA ILE A 87 0.15 6.57 3.99
C ILE A 87 -0.50 5.21 4.26
N MET A 88 0.25 4.34 4.94
CA MET A 88 -0.20 3.00 5.27
C MET A 88 -0.21 2.80 6.78
N VAL A 89 -1.28 2.22 7.31
CA VAL A 89 -1.33 1.69 8.66
C VAL A 89 -1.20 0.18 8.57
N THR A 90 -0.26 -0.40 9.32
CA THR A 90 -0.05 -1.85 9.30
C THR A 90 0.66 -2.35 10.55
N HIS A 91 0.38 -3.60 10.92
CA HIS A 91 1.13 -4.36 11.92
C HIS A 91 2.21 -5.26 11.27
N SER A 92 2.26 -5.32 9.95
CA SER A 92 3.23 -6.13 9.22
C SER A 92 4.57 -5.41 9.10
N ILE A 93 5.61 -5.96 9.72
CA ILE A 93 6.99 -5.47 9.57
C ILE A 93 7.42 -5.51 8.11
N GLN A 94 7.05 -6.58 7.39
CA GLN A 94 7.36 -6.73 5.98
C GLN A 94 6.71 -5.62 5.12
N ALA A 95 5.46 -5.27 5.39
CA ALA A 95 4.79 -4.17 4.68
C ALA A 95 5.44 -2.81 5.02
N ALA A 96 5.81 -2.59 6.28
CA ALA A 96 6.43 -1.35 6.74
C ALA A 96 7.88 -1.17 6.25
N SER A 97 8.61 -2.28 5.99
CA SER A 97 10.04 -2.21 5.63
C SER A 97 10.31 -1.53 4.30
N GLY A 98 9.37 -1.56 3.35
CA GLY A 98 9.48 -0.85 2.06
C GLY A 98 9.17 0.64 2.13
N ALA A 99 8.79 1.18 3.30
CA ALA A 99 8.45 2.59 3.44
C ALA A 99 9.70 3.49 3.56
N ARG A 100 9.59 4.73 3.03
CA ARG A 100 10.64 5.75 3.22
C ARG A 100 10.70 6.28 4.65
N ARG A 101 9.56 6.27 5.36
CA ARG A 101 9.43 6.74 6.74
C ARG A 101 8.44 5.86 7.48
N VAL A 102 8.81 5.41 8.66
CA VAL A 102 7.96 4.61 9.55
C VAL A 102 7.74 5.38 10.83
N LEU A 103 6.46 5.56 11.20
CA LEU A 103 6.05 6.21 12.43
C LEU A 103 5.50 5.15 13.38
N PHE A 104 6.01 5.14 14.61
CA PHE A 104 5.49 4.30 15.68
C PHE A 104 4.50 5.11 16.51
N ILE A 105 3.26 4.67 16.54
CA ILE A 105 2.18 5.35 17.26
C ILE A 105 1.78 4.50 18.48
N LYS A 106 1.73 5.13 19.63
CA LYS A 106 1.25 4.54 20.89
C LYS A 106 0.38 5.55 21.62
N ASP A 107 -0.76 5.12 22.09
CA ASP A 107 -1.71 5.96 22.85
C ASP A 107 -2.05 7.29 22.13
N GLY A 108 -2.20 7.23 20.80
CA GLY A 108 -2.53 8.38 19.96
C GLY A 108 -1.39 9.38 19.72
N LYS A 109 -0.16 9.05 20.13
CA LYS A 109 1.02 9.91 19.95
C LYS A 109 2.08 9.22 19.11
N ILE A 110 2.81 10.02 18.31
CA ILE A 110 4.02 9.53 17.65
C ILE A 110 5.09 9.38 18.71
N PHE A 111 5.54 8.16 18.88
CA PHE A 111 6.48 7.78 19.91
C PHE A 111 7.93 7.72 19.37
N HIS A 112 8.07 7.21 18.17
CA HIS A 112 9.37 7.10 17.48
C HIS A 112 9.17 7.14 15.98
N GLU A 113 10.24 7.47 15.25
CA GLU A 113 10.24 7.41 13.79
C GLU A 113 11.56 6.88 13.24
N LEU A 114 11.47 6.17 12.13
CA LEU A 114 12.61 5.68 11.36
C LEU A 114 12.53 6.21 9.93
N TYR A 115 13.68 6.63 9.41
CA TYR A 115 13.85 7.01 8.01
C TYR A 115 14.68 5.95 7.28
N ASN A 116 14.20 5.52 6.11
CA ASN A 116 14.99 4.70 5.22
C ASN A 116 15.93 5.60 4.40
N SER A 117 17.20 5.63 4.80
CA SER A 117 18.27 6.38 4.15
C SER A 117 19.15 5.49 3.26
N GLY A 118 18.57 4.53 2.56
CA GLY A 118 19.28 3.61 1.68
C GLY A 118 19.44 2.19 2.22
N PHE A 119 18.71 1.84 3.26
CA PHE A 119 18.64 0.46 3.76
C PHE A 119 17.82 -0.42 2.81
N SER A 120 18.23 -1.68 2.68
CA SER A 120 17.40 -2.72 2.08
C SER A 120 16.15 -2.96 2.94
N ASP A 121 15.11 -3.55 2.33
CA ASP A 121 13.87 -3.90 3.04
C ASP A 121 14.16 -4.84 4.23
N TYR A 122 15.16 -5.73 4.11
CA TYR A 122 15.59 -6.59 5.20
C TYR A 122 16.18 -5.81 6.38
N GLU A 123 17.13 -4.93 6.11
CA GLU A 123 17.76 -4.09 7.16
C GLU A 123 16.74 -3.17 7.82
N MET A 124 15.86 -2.57 7.03
CA MET A 124 14.78 -1.74 7.56
C MET A 124 13.82 -2.56 8.43
N GLY A 125 13.46 -3.78 8.00
CA GLY A 125 12.66 -4.72 8.78
C GLY A 125 13.30 -5.07 10.12
N GLN A 126 14.61 -5.30 10.17
CA GLN A 126 15.35 -5.53 11.42
C GLN A 126 15.30 -4.32 12.37
N LYS A 127 15.47 -3.11 11.83
CA LYS A 127 15.36 -1.86 12.61
C LYS A 127 13.96 -1.68 13.20
N ILE A 128 12.91 -1.94 12.40
CA ILE A 128 11.51 -1.88 12.84
C ILE A 128 11.27 -2.89 13.96
N ALA A 129 11.68 -4.16 13.79
CA ALA A 129 11.53 -5.20 14.79
C ALA A 129 12.21 -4.85 16.13
N ASN A 130 13.45 -4.38 16.06
CA ASN A 130 14.20 -3.95 17.24
C ASN A 130 13.52 -2.78 17.96
N THR A 131 13.05 -1.78 17.22
CA THR A 131 12.31 -0.64 17.79
C THR A 131 11.02 -1.11 18.48
N MET A 132 10.25 -2.01 17.85
CA MET A 132 9.04 -2.56 18.46
C MET A 132 9.33 -3.29 19.78
N GLN A 133 10.43 -4.07 19.85
CA GLN A 133 10.84 -4.73 21.08
C GLN A 133 11.21 -3.73 22.20
N MET A 134 11.96 -2.68 21.88
CA MET A 134 12.31 -1.62 22.83
C MET A 134 11.07 -0.89 23.36
N LEU A 135 10.10 -0.62 22.48
CA LEU A 135 8.82 -0.01 22.84
C LEU A 135 7.99 -0.88 23.80
N GLN A 136 7.99 -2.21 23.58
CA GLN A 136 7.31 -3.15 24.46
C GLN A 136 7.94 -3.26 25.85
N ARG A 137 9.29 -3.13 25.92
CA ARG A 137 10.04 -3.16 27.19
C ARG A 137 10.00 -1.83 27.95
N GLY A 138 9.56 -0.75 27.32
CA GLY A 138 9.55 0.58 27.94
C GLY A 138 10.93 1.25 27.96
N ASP A 139 11.88 0.74 27.17
CA ASP A 139 13.28 1.21 27.15
C ASP A 139 13.45 2.54 26.36
N ILE A 140 12.43 3.00 25.66
CA ILE A 140 12.37 4.28 24.97
C ILE A 140 11.25 5.11 25.63
N ARG A 141 11.60 6.28 26.14
CA ARG A 141 10.67 7.30 26.69
C ARG A 141 10.60 8.48 25.73
#